data_2d900f29e6cb0570876c0141aef51adb
#
_entry.id   2d900f29e6cb0570876c0141aef51adb
#
_cell.length_a   1.000
_cell.length_b   1.000
_cell.length_c   1.000
_cell.angle_alpha   90.00
_cell.angle_beta   90.00
_cell.angle_gamma   90.00
#
_symmetry.space_group_name_H-M   'P 1'
#
loop_
_entity.id
_entity.type
_entity.pdbx_description
1 polymer ?
#
loop_
_entity_poly.entity_id
_entity_poly.type
_entity_poly.pdbx_seq_one_letter_code
_entity_poly.pdbx_strand_id
1 'polypeptide(L)'
;MGCVMQTGEQSTNVARNAVLASKLPESVPGTSIDRQCGSSQQALHFAAQAVMSGAMDCVIAAGVESMTRVPMGLSSSLPAKNGFGHYMSPAMQAKYPNIQFSQFTGAEMMAEKYGLSKDQLDEYAYNSHQRAIAATQAGAFKDEVVPLTITRADGSTDTHHIDEGIRFDVSLDGIKGVKLIAENGKLTAASASQICDGASGVMVVNERGLKSLGVKPLARIHHMTMMGGDPVIMLEAPLPATQRALQKAGMTIDDIDLFEVNEAFASVPTAWLKTTGADPDRLNVNGGAIALGHPLGGSGTKLMTTLVHALKARNKRYGLQTMCEGGGMANVTIVERL
;
A
#
# COMPACT_ATOMS: atom_id res chain seq x y z
N MET A 1 0.83 -12.74 6.24
CA MET A 1 -0.29 -11.79 6.08
C MET A 1 0.04 -10.49 6.79
N GLY A 2 -0.04 -9.36 6.09
CA GLY A 2 0.17 -8.02 6.65
C GLY A 2 -1.03 -7.56 7.48
N CYS A 3 -0.76 -6.98 8.66
CA CYS A 3 -1.73 -6.30 9.51
C CYS A 3 -0.97 -5.40 10.48
N VAL A 4 -1.34 -4.13 10.56
CA VAL A 4 -0.61 -3.14 11.39
C VAL A 4 -1.20 -3.04 12.79
N MET A 5 -2.50 -2.82 12.88
CA MET A 5 -3.19 -2.67 14.17
C MET A 5 -3.54 -4.04 14.78
N GLN A 6 -2.52 -4.82 15.17
CA GLN A 6 -2.68 -6.17 15.74
C GLN A 6 -3.23 -6.12 17.18
N THR A 7 -4.44 -5.57 17.33
CA THR A 7 -5.12 -5.33 18.59
C THR A 7 -6.59 -5.72 18.43
N GLY A 8 -7.24 -6.15 19.53
CA GLY A 8 -8.65 -6.54 19.49
C GLY A 8 -8.89 -7.69 18.52
N GLU A 9 -9.82 -7.52 17.60
CA GLU A 9 -10.20 -8.56 16.63
C GLU A 9 -9.12 -8.81 15.54
N GLN A 10 -8.11 -7.96 15.42
CA GLN A 10 -6.93 -8.17 14.57
C GLN A 10 -5.73 -8.75 15.33
N SER A 11 -5.90 -9.16 16.57
CA SER A 11 -4.85 -9.75 17.42
C SER A 11 -4.69 -11.27 17.22
N THR A 12 -3.74 -11.85 17.92
CA THR A 12 -3.52 -13.31 18.03
C THR A 12 -3.31 -14.00 16.66
N ASN A 13 -2.36 -13.47 15.86
CA ASN A 13 -2.03 -14.01 14.56
C ASN A 13 -3.22 -14.05 13.59
N VAL A 14 -3.63 -12.87 13.13
CA VAL A 14 -4.78 -12.71 12.20
C VAL A 14 -4.65 -13.58 10.95
N ALA A 15 -3.42 -13.87 10.49
CA ALA A 15 -3.20 -14.78 9.37
C ALA A 15 -3.67 -16.20 9.68
N ARG A 16 -3.36 -16.71 10.87
CA ARG A 16 -3.84 -18.04 11.30
C ARG A 16 -5.36 -18.04 11.50
N ASN A 17 -5.90 -16.99 12.09
CA ASN A 17 -7.34 -16.85 12.26
C ASN A 17 -8.06 -16.85 10.91
N ALA A 18 -7.51 -16.16 9.89
CA ALA A 18 -8.06 -16.17 8.53
C ALA A 18 -8.03 -17.57 7.90
N VAL A 19 -6.96 -18.34 8.07
CA VAL A 19 -6.91 -19.74 7.61
C VAL A 19 -8.03 -20.56 8.25
N LEU A 20 -8.17 -20.48 9.59
CA LEU A 20 -9.17 -21.26 10.34
C LEU A 20 -10.61 -20.86 10.01
N ALA A 21 -10.83 -19.60 9.60
CA ALA A 21 -12.15 -19.11 9.17
C ALA A 21 -12.45 -19.39 7.69
N SER A 22 -11.47 -19.86 6.92
CA SER A 22 -11.58 -20.08 5.48
C SER A 22 -11.85 -21.55 5.14
N LYS A 23 -11.83 -21.87 3.84
CA LYS A 23 -11.88 -23.25 3.34
C LYS A 23 -10.48 -23.91 3.22
N LEU A 24 -9.42 -23.20 3.62
CA LEU A 24 -8.08 -23.77 3.63
C LEU A 24 -7.97 -24.85 4.73
N PRO A 25 -7.21 -25.93 4.49
CA PRO A 25 -7.04 -26.97 5.49
C PRO A 25 -6.28 -26.44 6.71
N GLU A 26 -6.58 -26.97 7.90
CA GLU A 26 -5.95 -26.59 9.16
C GLU A 26 -4.43 -26.81 9.19
N SER A 27 -3.90 -27.63 8.29
CA SER A 27 -2.46 -27.84 8.12
C SER A 27 -1.73 -26.64 7.53
N VAL A 28 -2.42 -25.63 6.97
CA VAL A 28 -1.81 -24.40 6.47
C VAL A 28 -1.45 -23.50 7.65
N PRO A 29 -0.16 -23.24 7.91
CA PRO A 29 0.25 -22.30 8.95
C PRO A 29 0.01 -20.85 8.52
N GLY A 30 -0.02 -19.93 9.47
CA GLY A 30 -0.17 -18.50 9.21
C GLY A 30 0.81 -17.67 10.05
N THR A 31 1.25 -16.54 9.53
CA THR A 31 2.10 -15.57 10.22
C THR A 31 1.62 -14.15 9.93
N SER A 32 1.44 -13.35 10.97
CA SER A 32 1.12 -11.92 10.82
C SER A 32 2.40 -11.10 10.81
N ILE A 33 2.41 -10.05 9.98
CA ILE A 33 3.55 -9.17 9.77
C ILE A 33 3.07 -7.74 9.97
N ASP A 34 3.77 -6.99 10.83
CA ASP A 34 3.72 -5.54 10.88
C ASP A 34 5.00 -4.95 10.30
N ARG A 35 4.87 -4.23 9.19
CA ARG A 35 5.84 -3.34 8.60
C ARG A 35 5.14 -2.06 8.17
N GLN A 36 4.28 -1.56 9.01
CA GLN A 36 3.45 -0.38 8.76
C GLN A 36 2.71 -0.51 7.40
N CYS A 37 2.60 0.56 6.63
CA CYS A 37 1.94 0.56 5.31
C CYS A 37 2.43 -0.54 4.36
N GLY A 38 3.69 -0.96 4.45
CA GLY A 38 4.30 -2.00 3.63
C GLY A 38 4.10 -3.44 4.10
N SER A 39 3.24 -3.71 5.08
CA SER A 39 3.11 -5.02 5.72
C SER A 39 2.80 -6.15 4.74
N SER A 40 1.83 -6.01 3.83
CA SER A 40 1.56 -7.06 2.85
C SER A 40 2.56 -7.09 1.69
N GLN A 41 3.21 -5.98 1.35
CA GLN A 41 4.36 -6.03 0.43
C GLN A 41 5.54 -6.78 1.05
N GLN A 42 5.76 -6.64 2.37
CA GLN A 42 6.74 -7.44 3.10
C GLN A 42 6.33 -8.92 3.16
N ALA A 43 5.04 -9.21 3.32
CA ALA A 43 4.52 -10.57 3.22
C ALA A 43 4.82 -11.18 1.83
N LEU A 44 4.66 -10.40 0.76
CA LEU A 44 5.05 -10.78 -0.60
C LEU A 44 6.55 -11.08 -0.71
N HIS A 45 7.41 -10.20 -0.14
CA HIS A 45 8.86 -10.43 -0.14
C HIS A 45 9.24 -11.71 0.60
N PHE A 46 8.67 -11.95 1.77
CA PHE A 46 8.92 -13.19 2.54
C PHE A 46 8.41 -14.44 1.81
N ALA A 47 7.24 -14.35 1.19
CA ALA A 47 6.70 -15.44 0.38
C ALA A 47 7.62 -15.78 -0.80
N ALA A 48 8.09 -14.75 -1.52
CA ALA A 48 9.04 -14.93 -2.62
C ALA A 48 10.35 -15.54 -2.15
N GLN A 49 10.92 -15.06 -1.05
CA GLN A 49 12.16 -15.59 -0.46
C GLN A 49 12.00 -17.06 -0.02
N ALA A 50 10.88 -17.42 0.61
CA ALA A 50 10.58 -18.80 1.00
C ALA A 50 10.47 -19.74 -0.22
N VAL A 51 9.83 -19.29 -1.28
CA VAL A 51 9.70 -20.05 -2.54
C VAL A 51 11.04 -20.14 -3.28
N MET A 52 11.79 -19.04 -3.37
CA MET A 52 13.12 -19.01 -4.00
C MET A 52 14.15 -19.86 -3.25
N SER A 53 14.07 -19.96 -1.92
CA SER A 53 14.95 -20.83 -1.11
C SER A 53 14.62 -22.32 -1.25
N GLY A 54 13.51 -22.67 -1.86
CA GLY A 54 13.02 -24.04 -1.97
C GLY A 54 12.37 -24.59 -0.70
N ALA A 55 12.24 -23.79 0.36
CA ALA A 55 11.57 -24.19 1.59
C ALA A 55 10.05 -24.40 1.42
N MET A 56 9.44 -23.70 0.47
CA MET A 56 8.02 -23.80 0.16
C MET A 56 7.80 -23.74 -1.35
N ASP A 57 6.74 -24.39 -1.84
CA ASP A 57 6.36 -24.38 -3.26
C ASP A 57 5.25 -23.40 -3.58
N CYS A 58 4.45 -23.08 -2.57
CA CYS A 58 3.30 -22.20 -2.69
C CYS A 58 3.08 -21.44 -1.37
N VAL A 59 2.99 -20.12 -1.45
CA VAL A 59 2.73 -19.24 -0.29
C VAL A 59 1.71 -18.19 -0.68
N ILE A 60 0.70 -17.98 0.15
CA ILE A 60 -0.25 -16.88 0.01
C ILE A 60 0.31 -15.67 0.76
N ALA A 61 0.70 -14.63 0.03
CA ALA A 61 0.99 -13.33 0.58
C ALA A 61 -0.29 -12.49 0.57
N ALA A 62 -0.73 -12.04 1.73
CA ALA A 62 -1.99 -11.33 1.89
C ALA A 62 -1.84 -10.18 2.89
N GLY A 63 -2.88 -9.36 3.00
CA GLY A 63 -2.99 -8.35 4.04
C GLY A 63 -4.42 -7.96 4.32
N VAL A 64 -4.65 -7.49 5.52
CA VAL A 64 -5.94 -6.98 5.98
C VAL A 64 -5.73 -5.80 6.92
N GLU A 65 -6.62 -4.84 6.85
CA GLU A 65 -6.77 -3.81 7.86
C GLU A 65 -8.23 -3.40 7.95
N SER A 66 -8.80 -3.38 9.15
CA SER A 66 -10.11 -2.82 9.43
C SER A 66 -9.93 -1.57 10.28
N MET A 67 -9.72 -0.43 9.61
CA MET A 67 -9.38 0.83 10.26
C MET A 67 -10.59 1.52 10.90
N THR A 68 -11.80 1.13 10.51
CA THR A 68 -13.04 1.63 11.12
C THR A 68 -13.33 0.95 12.45
N ARG A 69 -12.96 -0.33 12.62
CA ARG A 69 -13.19 -1.13 13.83
C ARG A 69 -11.99 -1.15 14.77
N VAL A 70 -10.78 -1.12 14.22
CA VAL A 70 -9.51 -1.04 14.97
C VAL A 70 -8.74 0.20 14.49
N PRO A 71 -9.02 1.38 15.08
CA PRO A 71 -8.47 2.65 14.61
C PRO A 71 -6.94 2.70 14.63
N MET A 72 -6.38 3.45 13.68
CA MET A 72 -4.94 3.69 13.57
C MET A 72 -4.37 4.24 14.89
N GLY A 73 -3.25 3.66 15.35
CA GLY A 73 -2.59 4.03 16.60
C GLY A 73 -3.14 3.33 17.85
N LEU A 74 -4.21 2.52 17.74
CA LEU A 74 -4.79 1.82 18.89
C LEU A 74 -3.80 0.85 19.55
N SER A 75 -2.98 0.16 18.78
CA SER A 75 -1.97 -0.78 19.27
C SER A 75 -0.90 -0.14 20.17
N SER A 76 -0.67 1.16 20.06
CA SER A 76 0.25 1.91 20.92
C SER A 76 -0.49 2.71 22.01
N SER A 77 -1.61 3.33 21.68
CA SER A 77 -2.32 4.22 22.61
C SER A 77 -3.07 3.48 23.71
N LEU A 78 -3.69 2.34 23.38
CA LEU A 78 -4.44 1.55 24.37
C LEU A 78 -3.54 0.95 25.45
N PRO A 79 -2.41 0.27 25.13
CA PRO A 79 -1.47 -0.19 26.15
C PRO A 79 -0.89 0.94 27.00
N ALA A 80 -0.51 2.06 26.39
CA ALA A 80 0.03 3.20 27.11
C ALA A 80 -0.96 3.77 28.13
N LYS A 81 -2.24 3.93 27.76
CA LYS A 81 -3.31 4.39 28.65
C LYS A 81 -3.59 3.44 29.83
N ASN A 82 -3.29 2.15 29.67
CA ASN A 82 -3.50 1.13 30.68
C ASN A 82 -2.22 0.72 31.43
N GLY A 83 -1.14 1.49 31.32
CA GLY A 83 0.09 1.27 32.09
C GLY A 83 1.01 0.16 31.57
N PHE A 84 0.78 -0.35 30.36
CA PHE A 84 1.63 -1.38 29.74
C PHE A 84 2.85 -0.81 28.97
N GLY A 85 3.15 0.48 29.14
CA GLY A 85 4.30 1.14 28.54
C GLY A 85 4.01 1.80 27.20
N HIS A 86 5.06 2.36 26.62
CA HIS A 86 5.00 3.10 25.35
C HIS A 86 6.10 2.61 24.42
N TYR A 87 5.86 2.61 23.09
CA TYR A 87 6.82 2.14 22.10
C TYR A 87 8.12 2.95 22.06
N MET A 88 8.07 4.23 22.46
CA MET A 88 9.25 5.09 22.57
C MET A 88 10.05 4.72 23.83
N SER A 89 11.09 3.90 23.66
CA SER A 89 12.01 3.58 24.75
C SER A 89 12.83 4.80 25.18
N PRO A 90 13.40 4.82 26.41
CA PRO A 90 14.28 5.90 26.85
C PRO A 90 15.44 6.20 25.87
N ALA A 91 16.00 5.17 25.23
CA ALA A 91 17.05 5.32 24.24
C ALA A 91 16.56 6.02 22.97
N MET A 92 15.34 5.72 22.51
CA MET A 92 14.71 6.44 21.39
C MET A 92 14.42 7.88 21.75
N GLN A 93 13.90 8.15 22.94
CA GLN A 93 13.62 9.50 23.42
C GLN A 93 14.89 10.34 23.53
N ALA A 94 16.00 9.75 23.99
CA ALA A 94 17.30 10.42 24.07
C ALA A 94 17.87 10.73 22.68
N LYS A 95 17.65 9.85 21.70
CA LYS A 95 18.12 10.04 20.31
C LYS A 95 17.27 11.04 19.54
N TYR A 96 15.98 11.10 19.81
CA TYR A 96 15.01 11.98 19.13
C TYR A 96 14.26 12.84 20.17
N PRO A 97 14.97 13.78 20.85
CA PRO A 97 14.38 14.59 21.89
C PRO A 97 13.29 15.49 21.29
N ASN A 98 12.13 15.54 21.94
CA ASN A 98 10.98 16.36 21.52
C ASN A 98 10.42 16.04 20.12
N ILE A 99 10.80 14.92 19.50
CA ILE A 99 10.25 14.48 18.23
C ILE A 99 9.04 13.58 18.49
N GLN A 100 7.90 13.96 17.91
CA GLN A 100 6.76 13.07 17.74
C GLN A 100 6.74 12.60 16.29
N PHE A 101 6.97 11.30 16.06
CA PHE A 101 6.90 10.73 14.73
C PHE A 101 5.48 10.81 14.21
N SER A 102 5.28 11.55 13.11
CA SER A 102 3.97 11.77 12.51
C SER A 102 4.08 11.77 10.99
N GLN A 103 3.28 10.92 10.35
CA GLN A 103 3.19 10.89 8.89
C GLN A 103 2.66 12.22 8.31
N PHE A 104 1.79 12.92 9.03
CA PHE A 104 1.27 14.22 8.59
C PHE A 104 2.38 15.28 8.56
N THR A 105 3.19 15.34 9.63
CA THR A 105 4.37 16.22 9.67
C THR A 105 5.37 15.82 8.58
N GLY A 106 5.63 14.53 8.41
CA GLY A 106 6.53 14.04 7.36
C GLY A 106 6.05 14.40 5.96
N ALA A 107 4.75 14.33 5.71
CA ALA A 107 4.17 14.69 4.42
C ALA A 107 4.28 16.19 4.11
N GLU A 108 4.11 17.07 5.11
CA GLU A 108 4.36 18.51 4.97
C GLU A 108 5.85 18.80 4.75
N MET A 109 6.75 18.14 5.50
CA MET A 109 8.20 18.27 5.30
C MET A 109 8.61 17.84 3.88
N MET A 110 8.00 16.81 3.32
CA MET A 110 8.23 16.43 1.93
C MET A 110 7.74 17.52 0.96
N ALA A 111 6.55 18.05 1.17
CA ALA A 111 6.03 19.13 0.33
C ALA A 111 6.94 20.37 0.36
N GLU A 112 7.49 20.70 1.52
CA GLU A 112 8.48 21.79 1.69
C GLU A 112 9.80 21.47 1.00
N LYS A 113 10.42 20.34 1.34
CA LYS A 113 11.75 19.93 0.86
C LYS A 113 11.80 19.84 -0.68
N TYR A 114 10.74 19.36 -1.29
CA TYR A 114 10.65 19.19 -2.74
C TYR A 114 9.99 20.37 -3.45
N GLY A 115 9.70 21.45 -2.76
CA GLY A 115 9.11 22.67 -3.34
C GLY A 115 7.77 22.41 -4.04
N LEU A 116 6.89 21.61 -3.40
CA LEU A 116 5.57 21.31 -3.93
C LEU A 116 4.57 22.35 -3.43
N SER A 117 3.73 22.86 -4.31
CA SER A 117 2.64 23.76 -3.96
C SER A 117 1.36 22.99 -3.60
N LYS A 118 0.44 23.65 -2.85
CA LYS A 118 -0.89 23.11 -2.60
C LYS A 118 -1.62 22.78 -3.90
N ASP A 119 -1.56 23.66 -4.89
CA ASP A 119 -2.21 23.44 -6.19
C ASP A 119 -1.73 22.16 -6.87
N GLN A 120 -0.43 21.90 -6.87
CA GLN A 120 0.12 20.65 -7.43
C GLN A 120 -0.37 19.40 -6.69
N LEU A 121 -0.48 19.47 -5.36
CA LEU A 121 -0.97 18.35 -4.54
C LEU A 121 -2.48 18.12 -4.73
N ASP A 122 -3.25 19.18 -4.86
CA ASP A 122 -4.69 19.12 -5.13
C ASP A 122 -4.98 18.56 -6.54
N GLU A 123 -4.20 19.00 -7.52
CA GLU A 123 -4.30 18.52 -8.90
C GLU A 123 -3.93 17.03 -9.01
N TYR A 124 -2.90 16.60 -8.28
CA TYR A 124 -2.57 15.19 -8.18
C TYR A 124 -3.72 14.37 -7.58
N ALA A 125 -4.31 14.84 -6.49
CA ALA A 125 -5.44 14.18 -5.84
C ALA A 125 -6.67 14.10 -6.76
N TYR A 126 -6.98 15.17 -7.46
CA TYR A 126 -8.04 15.19 -8.49
C TYR A 126 -7.79 14.12 -9.57
N ASN A 127 -6.58 14.07 -10.09
CA ASN A 127 -6.18 13.11 -11.13
C ASN A 127 -6.24 11.66 -10.65
N SER A 128 -5.92 11.39 -9.37
CA SER A 128 -6.08 10.06 -8.77
C SER A 128 -7.55 9.61 -8.83
N HIS A 129 -8.50 10.46 -8.44
CA HIS A 129 -9.92 10.17 -8.57
C HIS A 129 -10.36 9.99 -10.02
N GLN A 130 -9.93 10.87 -10.94
CA GLN A 130 -10.28 10.76 -12.36
C GLN A 130 -9.80 9.43 -12.97
N ARG A 131 -8.59 9.01 -12.66
CA ARG A 131 -8.04 7.72 -13.11
C ARG A 131 -8.83 6.54 -12.52
N ALA A 132 -9.19 6.60 -11.23
CA ALA A 132 -9.99 5.56 -10.58
C ALA A 132 -11.41 5.47 -11.16
N ILE A 133 -12.04 6.60 -11.45
CA ILE A 133 -13.35 6.68 -12.12
C ILE A 133 -13.28 6.03 -13.50
N ALA A 134 -12.31 6.45 -14.33
CA ALA A 134 -12.14 5.92 -15.67
C ALA A 134 -11.86 4.41 -15.66
N ALA A 135 -10.99 3.94 -14.77
CA ALA A 135 -10.67 2.52 -14.61
C ALA A 135 -11.89 1.70 -14.17
N THR A 136 -12.68 2.21 -13.22
CA THR A 136 -13.91 1.56 -12.74
C THR A 136 -14.94 1.45 -13.84
N GLN A 137 -15.19 2.54 -14.57
CA GLN A 137 -16.14 2.57 -15.69
C GLN A 137 -15.73 1.67 -16.85
N ALA A 138 -14.43 1.55 -17.10
CA ALA A 138 -13.87 0.64 -18.11
C ALA A 138 -13.83 -0.84 -17.65
N GLY A 139 -14.19 -1.14 -16.39
CA GLY A 139 -14.13 -2.49 -15.84
C GLY A 139 -12.70 -3.01 -15.61
N ALA A 140 -11.72 -2.11 -15.44
CA ALA A 140 -10.31 -2.48 -15.28
C ALA A 140 -10.05 -3.33 -14.02
N PHE A 141 -10.89 -3.18 -12.98
CA PHE A 141 -10.76 -3.93 -11.71
C PHE A 141 -11.52 -5.28 -11.70
N LYS A 142 -12.23 -5.63 -12.77
CA LYS A 142 -13.13 -6.81 -12.79
C LYS A 142 -12.42 -8.12 -12.50
N ASP A 143 -11.17 -8.27 -12.98
CA ASP A 143 -10.40 -9.51 -12.83
C ASP A 143 -9.61 -9.56 -11.51
N GLU A 144 -9.57 -8.47 -10.73
CA GLU A 144 -8.80 -8.37 -9.49
C GLU A 144 -9.67 -8.21 -8.23
N VAL A 145 -10.88 -7.70 -8.36
CA VAL A 145 -11.81 -7.51 -7.24
C VAL A 145 -12.69 -8.76 -7.08
N VAL A 146 -12.74 -9.29 -5.85
CA VAL A 146 -13.65 -10.36 -5.47
C VAL A 146 -14.96 -9.75 -4.99
N PRO A 147 -16.08 -9.90 -5.72
CA PRO A 147 -17.36 -9.36 -5.28
C PRO A 147 -17.83 -10.04 -3.99
N LEU A 148 -18.33 -9.26 -3.04
CA LEU A 148 -18.83 -9.76 -1.76
C LEU A 148 -20.33 -9.48 -1.63
N THR A 149 -21.10 -10.50 -1.27
CA THR A 149 -22.48 -10.29 -0.84
C THR A 149 -22.50 -9.66 0.54
N ILE A 150 -23.13 -8.50 0.68
CA ILE A 150 -23.28 -7.79 1.94
C ILE A 150 -24.76 -7.73 2.33
N THR A 151 -25.03 -7.68 3.63
CA THR A 151 -26.37 -7.44 4.17
C THR A 151 -26.41 -6.02 4.70
N ARG A 152 -27.32 -5.21 4.19
CA ARG A 152 -27.55 -3.84 4.63
C ARG A 152 -28.28 -3.81 5.97
N ALA A 153 -28.29 -2.65 6.63
CA ALA A 153 -28.94 -2.47 7.93
C ALA A 153 -30.46 -2.73 7.88
N ASP A 154 -31.12 -2.55 6.73
CA ASP A 154 -32.52 -2.85 6.50
C ASP A 154 -32.82 -4.34 6.20
N GLY A 155 -31.78 -5.20 6.22
CA GLY A 155 -31.88 -6.63 5.94
C GLY A 155 -31.81 -6.98 4.44
N SER A 156 -31.76 -6.01 3.53
CA SER A 156 -31.58 -6.25 2.10
C SER A 156 -30.15 -6.73 1.80
N THR A 157 -30.00 -7.47 0.71
CA THR A 157 -28.68 -7.92 0.23
C THR A 157 -28.23 -7.07 -0.95
N ASP A 158 -26.93 -6.84 -1.03
CA ASP A 158 -26.29 -6.13 -2.14
C ASP A 158 -24.93 -6.77 -2.44
N THR A 159 -24.34 -6.41 -3.58
CA THR A 159 -23.00 -6.88 -3.97
C THR A 159 -22.02 -5.73 -3.90
N HIS A 160 -21.07 -5.82 -2.98
CA HIS A 160 -19.95 -4.89 -2.88
C HIS A 160 -18.85 -5.31 -3.86
N HIS A 161 -18.55 -4.46 -4.86
CA HIS A 161 -17.55 -4.73 -5.91
C HIS A 161 -16.88 -3.46 -6.46
N ILE A 162 -17.21 -2.30 -5.89
CA ILE A 162 -16.62 -0.99 -6.24
C ILE A 162 -16.09 -0.36 -4.97
N ASP A 163 -14.87 0.17 -5.01
CA ASP A 163 -14.27 0.90 -3.88
C ASP A 163 -15.11 2.13 -3.53
N GLU A 164 -15.56 2.22 -2.29
CA GLU A 164 -16.45 3.30 -1.80
C GLU A 164 -15.75 4.67 -1.71
N GLY A 165 -14.41 4.66 -1.71
CA GLY A 165 -13.59 5.88 -1.65
C GLY A 165 -13.64 6.74 -2.88
N ILE A 166 -14.03 6.19 -4.03
CA ILE A 166 -14.05 6.90 -5.32
C ILE A 166 -15.12 8.00 -5.29
N ARG A 167 -14.70 9.25 -5.48
CA ARG A 167 -15.59 10.40 -5.59
C ARG A 167 -15.99 10.60 -7.04
N PHE A 168 -17.10 9.99 -7.48
CA PHE A 168 -17.57 10.06 -8.86
C PHE A 168 -17.98 11.49 -9.30
N ASP A 169 -18.31 12.35 -8.35
CA ASP A 169 -18.67 13.75 -8.54
C ASP A 169 -17.52 14.73 -8.21
N VAL A 170 -16.28 14.23 -8.12
CA VAL A 170 -15.12 15.03 -7.76
C VAL A 170 -14.93 16.22 -8.71
N SER A 171 -14.66 17.39 -8.15
CA SER A 171 -14.24 18.57 -8.88
C SER A 171 -12.94 19.13 -8.30
N LEU A 172 -12.12 19.75 -9.14
CA LEU A 172 -10.87 20.36 -8.69
C LEU A 172 -11.13 21.50 -7.68
N ASP A 173 -12.17 22.30 -7.90
CA ASP A 173 -12.56 23.36 -6.97
C ASP A 173 -13.02 22.81 -5.62
N GLY A 174 -13.73 21.67 -5.64
CA GLY A 174 -14.12 20.96 -4.43
C GLY A 174 -12.90 20.51 -3.62
N ILE A 175 -11.88 19.93 -4.28
CA ILE A 175 -10.62 19.52 -3.63
C ILE A 175 -9.88 20.76 -3.09
N LYS A 176 -9.73 21.82 -3.88
CA LYS A 176 -9.06 23.07 -3.48
C LYS A 176 -9.70 23.74 -2.27
N GLY A 177 -11.02 23.58 -2.12
CA GLY A 177 -11.80 24.13 -1.01
C GLY A 177 -11.66 23.36 0.31
N VAL A 178 -11.01 22.19 0.34
CA VAL A 178 -10.83 21.41 1.56
C VAL A 178 -9.85 22.09 2.51
N LYS A 179 -10.20 22.12 3.80
CA LYS A 179 -9.38 22.73 4.87
C LYS A 179 -8.02 22.03 4.99
N LEU A 180 -6.98 22.84 5.21
CA LEU A 180 -5.63 22.36 5.50
C LEU A 180 -5.59 21.49 6.78
N ILE A 181 -4.78 20.46 6.77
CA ILE A 181 -4.55 19.60 7.94
C ILE A 181 -3.73 20.35 9.00
N ALA A 182 -2.69 21.07 8.58
CA ALA A 182 -1.85 21.87 9.46
C ALA A 182 -2.03 23.36 9.15
N GLU A 183 -1.93 24.21 10.18
CA GLU A 183 -1.90 25.66 10.00
C GLU A 183 -0.68 26.02 9.10
N ASN A 184 -0.91 26.81 8.05
CA ASN A 184 0.08 27.16 7.04
C ASN A 184 0.71 25.96 6.29
N GLY A 185 0.09 24.77 6.35
CA GLY A 185 0.48 23.60 5.59
C GLY A 185 0.09 23.68 4.11
N LYS A 186 0.29 22.58 3.40
CA LYS A 186 -0.02 22.43 1.98
C LYS A 186 -1.00 21.26 1.73
N LEU A 187 -1.12 20.36 2.70
CA LEU A 187 -1.91 19.15 2.59
C LEU A 187 -3.31 19.32 3.19
N THR A 188 -4.25 18.65 2.58
CA THR A 188 -5.64 18.56 3.03
C THR A 188 -6.06 17.10 3.18
N ALA A 189 -7.22 16.85 3.76
CA ALA A 189 -7.79 15.50 3.78
C ALA A 189 -8.07 14.97 2.36
N ALA A 190 -8.28 15.85 1.36
CA ALA A 190 -8.47 15.46 -0.03
C ALA A 190 -7.17 15.04 -0.73
N SER A 191 -6.00 15.50 -0.25
CA SER A 191 -4.68 15.13 -0.77
C SER A 191 -3.97 14.07 0.07
N ALA A 192 -4.71 13.42 0.96
CA ALA A 192 -4.28 12.28 1.79
C ALA A 192 -5.08 11.02 1.40
N SER A 193 -4.49 9.85 1.64
CA SER A 193 -5.18 8.57 1.48
C SER A 193 -6.37 8.43 2.42
N GLN A 194 -7.39 7.70 2.00
CA GLN A 194 -8.59 7.49 2.81
C GLN A 194 -8.37 6.36 3.82
N ILE A 195 -8.90 6.58 5.03
CA ILE A 195 -9.09 5.54 6.05
C ILE A 195 -10.19 4.61 5.53
N CYS A 196 -9.92 3.32 5.49
CA CYS A 196 -10.87 2.33 4.99
C CYS A 196 -10.60 0.94 5.56
N ASP A 197 -11.52 0.04 5.35
CA ASP A 197 -11.38 -1.39 5.60
C ASP A 197 -11.03 -2.08 4.28
N GLY A 198 -10.16 -3.08 4.32
CA GLY A 198 -9.81 -3.81 3.11
C GLY A 198 -8.90 -5.00 3.35
N ALA A 199 -8.97 -5.94 2.42
CA ALA A 199 -8.11 -7.10 2.37
C ALA A 199 -7.69 -7.39 0.93
N SER A 200 -6.50 -7.95 0.77
CA SER A 200 -5.99 -8.34 -0.54
C SER A 200 -5.02 -9.52 -0.42
N GLY A 201 -4.72 -10.17 -1.54
CA GLY A 201 -3.77 -11.27 -1.53
C GLY A 201 -3.29 -11.65 -2.91
N VAL A 202 -2.09 -12.19 -2.95
CA VAL A 202 -1.47 -12.80 -4.13
C VAL A 202 -0.88 -14.15 -3.77
N MET A 203 -0.86 -15.07 -4.71
CA MET A 203 -0.20 -16.37 -4.53
C MET A 203 1.17 -16.33 -5.18
N VAL A 204 2.20 -16.74 -4.43
CA VAL A 204 3.57 -16.86 -4.90
C VAL A 204 3.92 -18.35 -4.98
N VAL A 205 4.40 -18.78 -6.13
CA VAL A 205 4.66 -20.19 -6.40
C VAL A 205 5.96 -20.38 -7.19
N ASN A 206 6.56 -21.57 -7.07
CA ASN A 206 7.59 -22.05 -7.98
C ASN A 206 6.97 -22.94 -9.07
N GLU A 207 7.79 -23.53 -9.93
CA GLU A 207 7.33 -24.40 -11.02
C GLU A 207 6.57 -25.63 -10.51
N ARG A 208 6.97 -26.20 -9.34
CA ARG A 208 6.25 -27.32 -8.74
C ARG A 208 4.84 -26.91 -8.29
N GLY A 209 4.73 -25.73 -7.65
CA GLY A 209 3.47 -25.16 -7.25
C GLY A 209 2.56 -24.86 -8.44
N LEU A 210 3.08 -24.27 -9.51
CA LEU A 210 2.33 -24.03 -10.75
C LEU A 210 1.78 -25.32 -11.34
N LYS A 211 2.61 -26.36 -11.43
CA LYS A 211 2.21 -27.66 -11.95
C LYS A 211 1.13 -28.31 -11.08
N SER A 212 1.30 -28.24 -9.76
CA SER A 212 0.33 -28.80 -8.81
C SER A 212 -1.04 -28.12 -8.86
N LEU A 213 -1.03 -26.80 -9.02
CA LEU A 213 -2.26 -25.99 -9.05
C LEU A 213 -2.91 -25.94 -10.43
N GLY A 214 -2.18 -26.30 -11.51
CA GLY A 214 -2.69 -26.23 -12.87
C GLY A 214 -3.01 -24.81 -13.36
N VAL A 215 -2.36 -23.79 -12.80
CA VAL A 215 -2.61 -22.38 -13.12
C VAL A 215 -1.48 -21.78 -13.96
N LYS A 216 -1.80 -20.70 -14.67
CA LYS A 216 -0.80 -19.90 -15.40
C LYS A 216 -0.34 -18.74 -14.53
N PRO A 217 0.97 -18.47 -14.46
CA PRO A 217 1.48 -17.31 -13.74
C PRO A 217 1.11 -16.03 -14.48
N LEU A 218 0.82 -14.97 -13.74
CA LEU A 218 0.57 -13.63 -14.30
C LEU A 218 1.85 -12.83 -14.45
N ALA A 219 2.75 -12.96 -13.45
CA ALA A 219 4.02 -12.24 -13.42
C ALA A 219 5.07 -13.03 -12.66
N ARG A 220 6.33 -12.70 -12.89
CA ARG A 220 7.48 -13.14 -12.12
C ARG A 220 7.98 -11.99 -11.25
N ILE A 221 8.32 -12.27 -9.99
CA ILE A 221 9.06 -11.31 -9.17
C ILE A 221 10.48 -11.22 -9.71
N HIS A 222 10.83 -10.06 -10.27
CA HIS A 222 12.11 -9.81 -10.89
C HIS A 222 13.15 -9.34 -9.86
N HIS A 223 12.78 -8.39 -8.99
CA HIS A 223 13.67 -7.85 -7.96
C HIS A 223 12.89 -7.37 -6.72
N MET A 224 13.55 -7.46 -5.57
CA MET A 224 13.02 -6.96 -4.29
C MET A 224 14.10 -6.18 -3.55
N THR A 225 13.74 -5.04 -3.00
CA THR A 225 14.63 -4.21 -2.17
C THR A 225 13.84 -3.63 -1.00
N MET A 226 14.52 -3.52 0.15
CA MET A 226 14.02 -2.83 1.33
C MET A 226 15.05 -1.80 1.76
N MET A 227 14.58 -0.69 2.33
CA MET A 227 15.45 0.37 2.81
C MET A 227 14.84 1.06 4.03
N GLY A 228 15.68 1.49 4.97
CA GLY A 228 15.35 2.46 6.00
C GLY A 228 15.98 3.81 5.66
N GLY A 229 15.35 4.89 6.11
CA GLY A 229 15.80 6.27 5.95
C GLY A 229 15.52 7.08 7.21
N ASP A 230 15.42 8.40 7.09
CA ASP A 230 15.14 9.30 8.19
C ASP A 230 13.70 9.10 8.71
N PRO A 231 13.52 8.72 9.99
CA PRO A 231 12.19 8.48 10.56
C PRO A 231 11.40 9.78 10.83
N VAL A 232 12.02 10.95 10.79
CA VAL A 232 11.35 12.24 11.05
C VAL A 232 10.60 12.71 9.80
N ILE A 233 11.27 12.81 8.65
CA ILE A 233 10.62 13.07 7.36
C ILE A 233 9.81 11.86 6.90
N MET A 234 10.14 10.67 7.41
CA MET A 234 9.39 9.42 7.35
C MET A 234 9.05 8.92 5.93
N LEU A 235 8.44 9.75 5.10
CA LEU A 235 7.80 9.34 3.84
C LEU A 235 8.73 9.43 2.62
N GLU A 236 9.99 9.80 2.83
CA GLU A 236 10.98 9.99 1.76
C GLU A 236 11.64 8.69 1.28
N ALA A 237 11.62 7.65 2.11
CA ALA A 237 12.35 6.40 1.85
C ALA A 237 12.09 5.75 0.48
N PRO A 238 10.90 5.83 -0.15
CA PRO A 238 10.66 5.30 -1.50
C PRO A 238 11.59 5.87 -2.59
N LEU A 239 12.01 7.13 -2.44
CA LEU A 239 12.85 7.82 -3.44
C LEU A 239 14.22 7.14 -3.56
N PRO A 240 15.06 7.10 -2.51
CA PRO A 240 16.35 6.40 -2.57
C PRO A 240 16.19 4.88 -2.70
N ALA A 241 15.10 4.28 -2.19
CA ALA A 241 14.85 2.85 -2.34
C ALA A 241 14.61 2.46 -3.80
N THR A 242 13.90 3.29 -4.58
CA THR A 242 13.71 3.09 -6.02
C THR A 242 15.04 3.09 -6.76
N GLN A 243 15.89 4.08 -6.52
CA GLN A 243 17.22 4.17 -7.14
C GLN A 243 18.07 2.92 -6.82
N ARG A 244 18.07 2.52 -5.54
CA ARG A 244 18.79 1.30 -5.10
C ARG A 244 18.26 0.04 -5.77
N ALA A 245 16.93 -0.10 -5.91
CA ALA A 245 16.30 -1.26 -6.54
C ALA A 245 16.67 -1.36 -8.01
N LEU A 246 16.57 -0.26 -8.75
CA LEU A 246 16.94 -0.19 -10.16
C LEU A 246 18.43 -0.52 -10.35
N GLN A 247 19.32 0.09 -9.57
CA GLN A 247 20.75 -0.19 -9.63
C GLN A 247 21.06 -1.68 -9.37
N LYS A 248 20.43 -2.30 -8.37
CA LYS A 248 20.64 -3.72 -8.06
C LYS A 248 20.05 -4.66 -9.12
N ALA A 249 18.97 -4.25 -9.75
CA ALA A 249 18.36 -5.00 -10.84
C ALA A 249 19.09 -4.82 -12.19
N GLY A 250 20.06 -3.90 -12.27
CA GLY A 250 20.73 -3.54 -13.52
C GLY A 250 19.79 -2.83 -14.51
N MET A 251 18.80 -2.11 -13.99
CA MET A 251 17.76 -1.42 -14.76
C MET A 251 17.83 0.10 -14.55
N THR A 252 17.21 0.82 -15.46
CA THR A 252 16.95 2.26 -15.39
C THR A 252 15.47 2.52 -15.19
N ILE A 253 15.09 3.76 -14.89
CA ILE A 253 13.68 4.14 -14.75
C ILE A 253 12.90 3.94 -16.06
N ASP A 254 13.57 4.10 -17.21
CA ASP A 254 12.97 3.97 -18.54
C ASP A 254 12.64 2.53 -18.91
N ASP A 255 13.31 1.55 -18.30
CA ASP A 255 13.03 0.12 -18.48
C ASP A 255 11.71 -0.32 -17.83
N ILE A 256 11.14 0.50 -16.96
CA ILE A 256 9.91 0.20 -16.26
C ILE A 256 8.72 0.81 -17.01
N ASP A 257 7.78 -0.02 -17.36
CA ASP A 257 6.59 0.39 -18.12
C ASP A 257 5.52 1.05 -17.26
N LEU A 258 5.27 0.53 -16.05
CA LEU A 258 4.24 1.04 -15.12
C LEU A 258 4.77 1.10 -13.69
N PHE A 259 4.28 2.09 -12.96
CA PHE A 259 4.64 2.34 -11.56
C PHE A 259 3.39 2.36 -10.66
N GLU A 260 3.49 1.73 -9.51
CA GLU A 260 2.57 1.87 -8.38
C GLU A 260 3.36 2.44 -7.19
N VAL A 261 3.16 3.73 -6.93
CA VAL A 261 3.71 4.43 -5.77
C VAL A 261 2.56 4.77 -4.83
N ASN A 262 2.55 4.19 -3.65
CA ASN A 262 1.43 4.37 -2.73
C ASN A 262 1.18 5.85 -2.40
N GLU A 263 -0.06 6.27 -2.52
CA GLU A 263 -0.52 7.64 -2.31
C GLU A 263 -0.92 7.86 -0.84
N ALA A 264 -0.02 7.59 0.12
CA ALA A 264 -0.33 7.92 1.52
C ALA A 264 -0.69 9.39 1.68
N PHE A 265 0.02 10.26 0.96
CA PHE A 265 -0.24 11.68 0.72
C PHE A 265 0.23 12.02 -0.68
N ALA A 266 -0.41 12.99 -1.34
CA ALA A 266 -0.03 13.43 -2.69
C ALA A 266 1.43 13.89 -2.81
N SER A 267 2.04 14.36 -1.71
CA SER A 267 3.45 14.75 -1.66
C SER A 267 4.41 13.59 -1.94
N VAL A 268 4.04 12.34 -1.64
CA VAL A 268 4.91 11.17 -1.83
C VAL A 268 5.11 10.86 -3.33
N PRO A 269 4.07 10.54 -4.11
CA PRO A 269 4.23 10.25 -5.54
C PRO A 269 4.68 11.47 -6.34
N THR A 270 4.29 12.70 -5.94
CA THR A 270 4.73 13.90 -6.63
C THR A 270 6.23 14.17 -6.43
N ALA A 271 6.76 14.02 -5.21
CA ALA A 271 8.20 14.10 -4.95
C ALA A 271 8.96 12.95 -5.64
N TRP A 272 8.38 11.76 -5.66
CA TRP A 272 8.95 10.59 -6.34
C TRP A 272 9.10 10.83 -7.85
N LEU A 273 8.06 11.34 -8.53
CA LEU A 273 8.12 11.74 -9.95
C LEU A 273 9.22 12.77 -10.20
N LYS A 274 9.24 13.82 -9.38
CA LYS A 274 10.24 14.90 -9.50
C LYS A 274 11.68 14.40 -9.35
N THR A 275 11.90 13.41 -8.49
CA THR A 275 13.24 12.88 -8.19
C THR A 275 13.68 11.82 -9.19
N THR A 276 12.78 10.98 -9.66
CA THR A 276 13.10 9.87 -10.57
C THR A 276 13.09 10.28 -12.04
N GLY A 277 12.36 11.34 -12.39
CA GLY A 277 12.12 11.73 -13.78
C GLY A 277 11.20 10.78 -14.54
N ALA A 278 10.47 9.90 -13.82
CA ALA A 278 9.53 8.97 -14.44
C ALA A 278 8.39 9.71 -15.15
N ASP A 279 7.88 9.11 -16.20
CA ASP A 279 6.72 9.60 -16.95
C ASP A 279 5.46 9.54 -16.06
N PRO A 280 4.79 10.66 -15.78
CA PRO A 280 3.60 10.69 -14.94
C PRO A 280 2.43 9.89 -15.50
N ASP A 281 2.40 9.63 -16.83
CA ASP A 281 1.34 8.82 -17.44
C ASP A 281 1.54 7.32 -17.22
N ARG A 282 2.69 6.91 -16.69
CA ARG A 282 2.98 5.54 -16.29
C ARG A 282 2.76 5.29 -14.78
N LEU A 283 2.49 6.34 -14.00
CA LEU A 283 2.32 6.27 -12.55
C LEU A 283 0.86 6.13 -12.16
N ASN A 284 0.52 5.13 -11.31
CA ASN A 284 -0.80 4.93 -10.70
C ASN A 284 -1.92 5.08 -11.75
N VAL A 285 -1.77 4.33 -12.84
CA VAL A 285 -2.56 4.52 -14.08
C VAL A 285 -4.06 4.24 -13.91
N ASN A 286 -4.44 3.55 -12.85
CA ASN A 286 -5.83 3.24 -12.49
C ASN A 286 -6.29 4.01 -11.22
N GLY A 287 -5.60 5.10 -10.85
CA GLY A 287 -5.77 5.79 -9.59
C GLY A 287 -4.98 5.12 -8.47
N GLY A 288 -4.99 5.69 -7.28
CA GLY A 288 -4.26 5.18 -6.13
C GLY A 288 -5.00 5.39 -4.82
N ALA A 289 -4.29 5.33 -3.70
CA ALA A 289 -4.86 5.30 -2.35
C ALA A 289 -5.70 6.53 -1.98
N ILE A 290 -5.50 7.66 -2.63
CA ILE A 290 -6.33 8.86 -2.43
C ILE A 290 -7.76 8.59 -2.89
N ALA A 291 -7.96 7.87 -4.00
CA ALA A 291 -9.25 7.51 -4.53
C ALA A 291 -9.75 6.14 -4.03
N LEU A 292 -8.85 5.14 -3.99
CA LEU A 292 -9.19 3.74 -3.78
C LEU A 292 -9.00 3.27 -2.32
N GLY A 293 -8.59 4.16 -1.42
CA GLY A 293 -8.35 3.86 -0.02
C GLY A 293 -7.00 3.17 0.27
N HIS A 294 -6.60 3.22 1.55
CA HIS A 294 -5.33 2.69 2.05
C HIS A 294 -5.54 1.85 3.31
N PRO A 295 -6.07 0.61 3.18
CA PRO A 295 -6.10 -0.33 4.31
C PRO A 295 -4.66 -0.73 4.61
N LEU A 296 -4.05 -0.20 5.70
CA LEU A 296 -2.60 -0.21 5.93
C LEU A 296 -1.95 -1.57 5.66
N GLY A 297 -2.35 -2.59 6.39
CA GLY A 297 -1.81 -3.95 6.26
C GLY A 297 -2.12 -4.62 4.92
N GLY A 298 -3.22 -4.22 4.27
CA GLY A 298 -3.70 -4.78 3.01
C GLY A 298 -3.12 -4.14 1.75
N SER A 299 -2.60 -2.91 1.83
CA SER A 299 -2.27 -2.10 0.65
C SER A 299 -1.16 -2.69 -0.23
N GLY A 300 -0.15 -3.34 0.35
CA GLY A 300 0.98 -3.83 -0.43
C GLY A 300 0.59 -4.87 -1.49
N THR A 301 -0.20 -5.86 -1.15
CA THR A 301 -0.70 -6.87 -2.10
C THR A 301 -1.85 -6.33 -2.96
N LYS A 302 -2.61 -5.33 -2.50
CA LYS A 302 -3.60 -4.60 -3.31
C LYS A 302 -2.91 -3.90 -4.50
N LEU A 303 -1.90 -3.08 -4.24
CA LEU A 303 -1.14 -2.38 -5.29
C LEU A 303 -0.46 -3.37 -6.25
N MET A 304 0.09 -4.47 -5.73
CA MET A 304 0.70 -5.50 -6.58
C MET A 304 -0.33 -6.14 -7.52
N THR A 305 -1.51 -6.44 -7.04
CA THR A 305 -2.60 -6.99 -7.85
C THR A 305 -2.97 -6.01 -8.96
N THR A 306 -3.19 -4.74 -8.63
CA THR A 306 -3.50 -3.69 -9.61
C THR A 306 -2.38 -3.52 -10.64
N LEU A 307 -1.11 -3.49 -10.20
CA LEU A 307 0.04 -3.37 -11.10
C LEU A 307 0.11 -4.51 -12.12
N VAL A 308 -0.04 -5.76 -11.66
CA VAL A 308 0.04 -6.93 -12.52
C VAL A 308 -1.11 -6.96 -13.54
N HIS A 309 -2.33 -6.64 -13.11
CA HIS A 309 -3.49 -6.55 -14.01
C HIS A 309 -3.37 -5.38 -14.99
N ALA A 310 -2.85 -4.23 -14.56
CA ALA A 310 -2.59 -3.09 -15.45
C ALA A 310 -1.53 -3.41 -16.51
N LEU A 311 -0.44 -4.11 -16.15
CA LEU A 311 0.56 -4.60 -17.10
C LEU A 311 -0.06 -5.54 -18.13
N LYS A 312 -0.90 -6.48 -17.69
CA LYS A 312 -1.61 -7.41 -18.57
C LYS A 312 -2.54 -6.67 -19.54
N ALA A 313 -3.40 -5.80 -19.02
CA ALA A 313 -4.37 -5.07 -19.82
C ALA A 313 -3.74 -4.14 -20.86
N ARG A 314 -2.58 -3.57 -20.56
CA ARG A 314 -1.85 -2.63 -21.41
C ARG A 314 -0.76 -3.30 -22.26
N ASN A 315 -0.62 -4.64 -22.19
CA ASN A 315 0.44 -5.41 -22.84
C ASN A 315 1.86 -4.87 -22.55
N LYS A 316 2.09 -4.51 -21.29
CA LYS A 316 3.36 -3.99 -20.77
C LYS A 316 4.13 -5.09 -20.05
N ARG A 317 5.46 -4.93 -19.91
CA ARG A 317 6.33 -5.99 -19.41
C ARG A 317 6.76 -5.77 -17.96
N TYR A 318 7.38 -4.65 -17.64
CA TYR A 318 7.95 -4.40 -16.32
C TYR A 318 7.13 -3.42 -15.53
N GLY A 319 6.88 -3.76 -14.26
CA GLY A 319 6.23 -2.89 -13.29
C GLY A 319 7.05 -2.76 -12.02
N LEU A 320 7.01 -1.58 -11.41
CA LEU A 320 7.66 -1.29 -10.14
C LEU A 320 6.63 -0.81 -9.14
N GLN A 321 6.59 -1.44 -7.96
CA GLN A 321 5.79 -1.00 -6.82
C GLN A 321 6.69 -0.52 -5.71
N THR A 322 6.36 0.62 -5.10
CA THR A 322 6.99 1.11 -3.87
C THR A 322 5.99 1.82 -2.98
N MET A 323 6.29 1.87 -1.69
CA MET A 323 5.48 2.59 -0.72
C MET A 323 6.32 3.10 0.44
N CYS A 324 5.90 4.26 0.98
CA CYS A 324 6.43 4.79 2.23
C CYS A 324 5.80 4.07 3.41
N GLU A 325 6.58 3.89 4.46
CA GLU A 325 6.20 3.14 5.65
C GLU A 325 6.54 3.93 6.90
N GLY A 326 5.68 3.84 7.92
CA GLY A 326 5.94 4.45 9.21
C GLY A 326 7.33 4.09 9.74
N GLY A 327 8.02 5.06 10.37
CA GLY A 327 9.39 4.90 10.84
C GLY A 327 10.47 5.13 9.77
N GLY A 328 10.12 5.68 8.61
CA GLY A 328 11.08 6.05 7.56
C GLY A 328 11.59 4.85 6.76
N MET A 329 10.73 3.93 6.38
CA MET A 329 11.10 2.74 5.63
C MET A 329 10.41 2.71 4.25
N ALA A 330 10.90 1.85 3.37
CA ALA A 330 10.27 1.55 2.09
C ALA A 330 10.60 0.14 1.60
N ASN A 331 9.62 -0.46 0.92
CA ASN A 331 9.80 -1.64 0.08
C ASN A 331 9.72 -1.24 -1.40
N VAL A 332 10.50 -1.92 -2.22
CA VAL A 332 10.41 -1.85 -3.70
C VAL A 332 10.32 -3.26 -4.25
N THR A 333 9.37 -3.48 -5.13
CA THR A 333 9.22 -4.75 -5.86
C THR A 333 9.17 -4.46 -7.36
N ILE A 334 10.03 -5.10 -8.14
CA ILE A 334 9.95 -5.08 -9.59
C ILE A 334 9.39 -6.42 -10.05
N VAL A 335 8.39 -6.39 -10.90
CA VAL A 335 7.76 -7.58 -11.49
C VAL A 335 7.88 -7.54 -13.00
N GLU A 336 7.96 -8.73 -13.60
CA GLU A 336 7.90 -8.94 -15.04
C GLU A 336 6.64 -9.72 -15.37
N ARG A 337 5.76 -9.15 -16.20
CA ARG A 337 4.59 -9.86 -16.73
C ARG A 337 5.05 -10.99 -17.65
N LEU A 338 4.43 -12.16 -17.50
CA LEU A 338 4.69 -13.35 -18.31
C LEU A 338 3.69 -13.50 -19.47
#